data_6c826d0d722bf7b9f634b5a81dbbfb6b
#
_entry.id   6c826d0d722bf7b9f634b5a81dbbfb6b
#
_cell.length_a   1.000
_cell.length_b   1.000
_cell.length_c   1.000
_cell.angle_alpha   90.00
_cell.angle_beta   90.00
_cell.angle_gamma   90.00
#
_symmetry.space_group_name_H-M   'P 1'
#
loop_
_entity.id
_entity.type
_entity.pdbx_description
1 polymer ?
#
loop_
_entity_poly.entity_id
_entity_poly.type
_entity_poly.pdbx_seq_one_letter_code
_entity_poly.pdbx_strand_id
1 'polypeptide(L)'
;MTACGWRKFDNKVIKVIKVTADPTEAPETMSESTLLWKPWVLGFMLSASVMVAAAGPDDSPKASDAGSPPPPVQLTAKEDHKRLMELLKIKELRPGANGRDPKAQNAANYDESKANPFPNLPDPLVLKNGQKVATADAWWKDRRREIVEDFDREIYGRVPSDAPKVKWEVTDTSEQKVGAVPVLQKRLVGRVDNASYPAISVGIQLTVATPAAATRPVPIILEFGFGGPGFAPPPGGQGGPSWQQQLAEKGWGYAVIVPNSIQADDGAGLTKGIIGLCNKGEPRKLDDWGALRAWAWGASRALDYFETDKSVDAKRVGIEGLSRYGKAAIVAMAYDERFAIGFIGSSGEGGVKLHRRNFGELVENVAGSGEYHWMAGNFIKYAGPLTWNDLPVDSHELVALCAPRPVFISVGSQKVEGGWVDAKGMFLAGVGAGPVYRLLGKKDLGVSDLPPQETALIDGEVAFRQHGGGHTTGPNWPTFLLFADRYLKEKGSAPEGAEKRQE
;
A
#
# COMPACT_ATOMS: atom_id res chain seq x y z
N MET A 1 -50.84 32.14 -25.70
CA MET A 1 -50.53 33.52 -25.33
C MET A 1 -49.60 33.40 -24.12
N THR A 2 -48.41 33.71 -24.06
CA THR A 2 -47.38 34.59 -24.58
C THR A 2 -46.05 33.86 -24.44
N ALA A 3 -45.29 33.58 -25.47
CA ALA A 3 -44.15 34.27 -26.01
C ALA A 3 -43.02 34.50 -24.98
N CYS A 4 -41.93 33.78 -25.04
CA CYS A 4 -40.79 33.83 -25.89
C CYS A 4 -39.64 34.71 -25.41
N GLY A 5 -38.49 34.26 -25.54
CA GLY A 5 -37.26 35.05 -25.46
C GLY A 5 -36.01 34.24 -25.66
N TRP A 6 -35.64 33.94 -26.92
CA TRP A 6 -34.33 33.43 -27.31
C TRP A 6 -33.32 34.57 -27.34
N ARG A 7 -32.16 34.41 -26.66
CA ARG A 7 -30.95 35.22 -26.95
C ARG A 7 -29.89 34.33 -27.59
N LYS A 8 -29.49 34.72 -28.81
CA LYS A 8 -28.31 34.20 -29.51
C LYS A 8 -27.06 34.72 -28.84
N PHE A 9 -26.06 33.87 -28.72
CA PHE A 9 -24.65 34.29 -28.59
C PHE A 9 -23.80 33.64 -29.69
N ASP A 10 -22.81 34.39 -30.14
CA ASP A 10 -22.15 34.32 -31.43
C ASP A 10 -21.33 33.06 -31.72
N ASN A 11 -21.39 32.67 -33.00
CA ASN A 11 -20.58 31.67 -33.69
C ASN A 11 -19.10 32.06 -33.74
N LYS A 12 -18.23 31.20 -33.24
CA LYS A 12 -16.88 31.05 -33.82
C LYS A 12 -16.73 29.62 -34.35
N VAL A 13 -16.65 29.55 -35.69
CA VAL A 13 -16.40 28.32 -36.45
C VAL A 13 -14.91 27.96 -36.28
N ILE A 14 -14.64 26.81 -35.67
CA ILE A 14 -13.30 26.19 -35.69
C ILE A 14 -13.33 25.09 -36.75
N LYS A 15 -12.49 25.28 -37.75
CA LYS A 15 -12.30 24.38 -38.89
C LYS A 15 -11.57 23.12 -38.41
N VAL A 16 -12.26 21.98 -38.31
CA VAL A 16 -11.66 20.68 -38.06
C VAL A 16 -11.18 20.09 -39.37
N ILE A 17 -9.87 19.92 -39.50
CA ILE A 17 -9.27 19.20 -40.62
C ILE A 17 -9.34 17.71 -40.29
N LYS A 18 -10.17 16.96 -40.99
CA LYS A 18 -10.15 15.49 -41.02
C LYS A 18 -8.96 15.04 -41.91
N VAL A 19 -8.00 14.37 -41.30
CA VAL A 19 -7.01 13.57 -42.03
C VAL A 19 -7.54 12.13 -42.03
N THR A 20 -7.93 11.67 -43.22
CA THR A 20 -8.25 10.26 -43.50
C THR A 20 -6.92 9.58 -43.84
N ALA A 21 -6.52 8.60 -43.07
CA ALA A 21 -5.43 7.69 -43.42
C ALA A 21 -6.01 6.40 -44.02
N ASP A 22 -5.50 6.03 -45.20
CA ASP A 22 -5.82 4.83 -45.95
C ASP A 22 -5.04 3.63 -45.39
N PRO A 23 -5.64 2.46 -45.16
CA PRO A 23 -4.97 1.32 -44.61
C PRO A 23 -4.50 0.31 -45.65
N THR A 24 -3.44 0.65 -46.43
CA THR A 24 -2.72 -0.35 -47.22
C THR A 24 -1.30 0.14 -47.52
N GLU A 25 -0.36 -0.20 -46.64
CA GLU A 25 1.03 -0.42 -47.00
C GLU A 25 1.80 -0.89 -45.75
N ALA A 26 2.35 -2.12 -45.84
CA ALA A 26 3.29 -2.65 -44.88
C ALA A 26 4.70 -2.12 -45.20
N PRO A 27 5.51 -1.73 -44.20
CA PRO A 27 6.91 -1.47 -44.45
C PRO A 27 7.77 -2.72 -44.23
N GLU A 28 8.67 -2.86 -45.19
CA GLU A 28 9.73 -3.84 -45.29
C GLU A 28 10.71 -3.81 -44.10
N THR A 29 11.30 -4.97 -43.90
CA THR A 29 12.40 -5.26 -43.00
C THR A 29 13.63 -4.38 -43.25
N MET A 30 14.13 -3.73 -42.21
CA MET A 30 15.48 -3.15 -42.21
C MET A 30 16.43 -3.95 -41.35
N SER A 31 17.53 -4.31 -41.96
CA SER A 31 18.64 -5.15 -41.55
C SER A 31 19.42 -4.60 -40.33
N GLU A 32 19.96 -5.56 -39.58
CA GLU A 32 20.98 -5.38 -38.55
C GLU A 32 22.20 -4.63 -39.06
N SER A 33 22.67 -3.63 -38.33
CA SER A 33 24.01 -3.09 -38.42
C SER A 33 24.77 -3.27 -37.12
N THR A 34 25.63 -4.27 -37.13
CA THR A 34 26.68 -4.56 -36.15
C THR A 34 27.68 -3.41 -36.04
N LEU A 35 27.82 -2.86 -34.83
CA LEU A 35 28.98 -2.01 -34.47
C LEU A 35 29.95 -2.80 -33.60
N LEU A 36 31.05 -3.20 -34.22
CA LEU A 36 32.23 -3.80 -33.58
C LEU A 36 33.02 -2.72 -32.81
N TRP A 37 33.23 -2.91 -31.54
CA TRP A 37 34.28 -2.22 -30.80
C TRP A 37 35.42 -3.19 -30.47
N LYS A 38 36.61 -2.88 -31.00
CA LYS A 38 37.88 -3.58 -30.74
C LYS A 38 38.47 -3.13 -29.40
N PRO A 39 39.08 -4.03 -28.63
CA PRO A 39 39.87 -3.66 -27.46
C PRO A 39 41.32 -3.37 -27.86
N TRP A 40 41.90 -2.31 -27.29
CA TRP A 40 43.35 -2.03 -27.34
C TRP A 40 44.03 -2.79 -26.20
N VAL A 41 44.94 -3.69 -26.59
CA VAL A 41 45.93 -4.34 -25.71
C VAL A 41 47.22 -3.56 -25.88
N LEU A 42 47.80 -3.07 -24.80
CA LEU A 42 49.26 -2.76 -24.75
C LEU A 42 49.82 -3.38 -23.47
N GLY A 43 50.68 -4.34 -23.69
CA GLY A 43 51.45 -4.98 -22.62
C GLY A 43 52.66 -4.16 -22.23
N PHE A 44 53.07 -4.34 -20.96
CA PHE A 44 54.47 -4.13 -20.52
C PHE A 44 54.83 -5.24 -19.57
N MET A 45 55.79 -6.08 -19.99
CA MET A 45 56.48 -7.02 -19.13
C MET A 45 57.60 -6.27 -18.38
N LEU A 46 57.65 -6.51 -17.06
CA LEU A 46 58.93 -6.41 -16.31
C LEU A 46 59.01 -7.56 -15.33
N SER A 47 59.92 -8.46 -15.60
CA SER A 47 60.33 -9.56 -14.74
C SER A 47 61.26 -9.06 -13.63
N ALA A 48 60.91 -9.33 -12.38
CA ALA A 48 61.85 -9.28 -11.27
C ALA A 48 61.78 -10.63 -10.52
N SER A 49 62.82 -11.42 -10.65
CA SER A 49 63.03 -12.65 -9.90
C SER A 49 63.49 -12.30 -8.49
N VAL A 50 62.75 -12.71 -7.46
CA VAL A 50 63.18 -12.72 -6.07
C VAL A 50 63.18 -14.16 -5.56
N MET A 51 64.35 -14.63 -5.12
CA MET A 51 64.52 -15.91 -4.45
C MET A 51 63.77 -15.90 -3.14
N VAL A 52 62.95 -16.90 -2.93
CA VAL A 52 62.28 -17.16 -1.65
C VAL A 52 62.98 -18.35 -0.97
N ALA A 53 63.49 -18.09 0.25
CA ALA A 53 63.97 -19.12 1.14
C ALA A 53 62.81 -19.96 1.65
N ALA A 54 63.01 -21.27 1.70
CA ALA A 54 62.04 -22.25 2.22
C ALA A 54 61.93 -22.11 3.74
N ALA A 55 60.72 -21.75 4.21
CA ALA A 55 60.27 -21.96 5.58
C ALA A 55 59.38 -23.21 5.62
N GLY A 56 59.56 -24.05 6.63
CA GLY A 56 58.88 -25.32 6.79
C GLY A 56 57.35 -25.22 7.01
N PRO A 57 56.63 -26.33 7.04
CA PRO A 57 55.19 -26.33 7.10
C PRO A 57 54.69 -25.80 8.45
N ASP A 58 53.93 -24.71 8.40
CA ASP A 58 53.18 -24.17 9.53
C ASP A 58 51.84 -24.92 9.60
N ASP A 59 51.70 -25.76 10.59
CA ASP A 59 50.50 -26.54 10.93
C ASP A 59 49.49 -25.71 11.73
N SER A 60 49.19 -24.50 11.26
CA SER A 60 48.05 -23.76 11.80
C SER A 60 46.77 -24.31 11.16
N PRO A 61 45.72 -24.59 11.93
CA PRO A 61 44.45 -25.07 11.33
C PRO A 61 43.89 -23.97 10.41
N LYS A 62 43.81 -24.29 9.11
CA LYS A 62 43.08 -23.45 8.14
C LYS A 62 41.69 -23.21 8.70
N ALA A 63 41.35 -21.94 8.95
CA ALA A 63 40.00 -21.52 9.17
C ALA A 63 39.14 -22.17 8.05
N SER A 64 38.14 -22.94 8.44
CA SER A 64 37.20 -23.56 7.52
C SER A 64 36.62 -22.45 6.61
N ASP A 65 36.81 -22.61 5.33
CA ASP A 65 36.17 -21.82 4.30
C ASP A 65 34.65 -21.99 4.53
N ALA A 66 34.04 -21.05 5.27
CA ALA A 66 32.62 -20.97 5.43
C ALA A 66 32.09 -20.57 4.05
N GLY A 67 31.78 -21.58 3.23
CA GLY A 67 31.32 -21.40 1.85
C GLY A 67 30.22 -20.36 1.80
N SER A 68 30.24 -19.51 0.78
CA SER A 68 29.18 -18.53 0.52
C SER A 68 27.81 -19.22 0.60
N PRO A 69 26.80 -18.60 1.22
CA PRO A 69 25.48 -19.19 1.33
C PRO A 69 24.95 -19.52 -0.06
N PRO A 70 24.13 -20.58 -0.21
CA PRO A 70 23.54 -20.93 -1.50
C PRO A 70 22.74 -19.75 -2.08
N PRO A 71 22.64 -19.61 -3.41
CA PRO A 71 21.83 -18.57 -4.01
C PRO A 71 20.34 -18.78 -3.71
N PRO A 72 19.51 -17.73 -3.73
CA PRO A 72 18.06 -17.84 -3.57
C PRO A 72 17.44 -18.80 -4.60
N VAL A 73 16.47 -19.59 -4.15
CA VAL A 73 15.68 -20.47 -5.04
C VAL A 73 15.00 -19.60 -6.10
N GLN A 74 15.06 -20.03 -7.37
CA GLN A 74 14.42 -19.33 -8.49
C GLN A 74 13.11 -20.04 -8.82
N LEU A 75 11.99 -19.33 -8.63
CA LEU A 75 10.66 -19.78 -9.01
C LEU A 75 9.98 -18.66 -9.81
N THR A 76 9.23 -19.03 -10.82
CA THR A 76 8.24 -18.11 -11.41
C THR A 76 7.04 -17.98 -10.46
N ALA A 77 6.24 -16.92 -10.61
CA ALA A 77 5.02 -16.75 -9.85
C ALA A 77 4.07 -17.96 -9.97
N LYS A 78 3.97 -18.56 -11.17
CA LYS A 78 3.14 -19.74 -11.41
C LYS A 78 3.66 -20.99 -10.71
N GLU A 79 4.97 -21.19 -10.67
CA GLU A 79 5.59 -22.34 -10.00
C GLU A 79 5.44 -22.24 -8.48
N ASP A 80 5.66 -21.05 -7.88
CA ASP A 80 5.45 -20.87 -6.45
C ASP A 80 3.97 -21.00 -6.07
N HIS A 81 3.06 -20.42 -6.85
CA HIS A 81 1.62 -20.58 -6.63
C HIS A 81 1.20 -22.05 -6.69
N LYS A 82 1.68 -22.80 -7.69
CA LYS A 82 1.42 -24.24 -7.81
C LYS A 82 1.97 -25.02 -6.60
N ARG A 83 3.19 -24.71 -6.17
CA ARG A 83 3.80 -25.29 -4.96
C ARG A 83 2.92 -25.07 -3.71
N LEU A 84 2.40 -23.85 -3.51
CA LEU A 84 1.50 -23.56 -2.39
C LEU A 84 0.20 -24.35 -2.50
N MET A 85 -0.38 -24.48 -3.69
CA MET A 85 -1.56 -25.32 -3.91
C MET A 85 -1.28 -26.79 -3.57
N GLU A 86 -0.11 -27.34 -3.96
CA GLU A 86 0.31 -28.68 -3.62
C GLU A 86 0.45 -28.89 -2.10
N LEU A 87 1.07 -27.93 -1.38
CA LEU A 87 1.17 -27.95 0.09
C LEU A 87 -0.19 -27.93 0.77
N LEU A 88 -1.15 -27.19 0.21
CA LEU A 88 -2.53 -27.11 0.66
C LEU A 88 -3.42 -28.27 0.17
N LYS A 89 -2.88 -29.17 -0.67
CA LYS A 89 -3.61 -30.28 -1.32
C LYS A 89 -4.79 -29.80 -2.16
N ILE A 90 -4.67 -28.62 -2.77
CA ILE A 90 -5.67 -28.02 -3.65
C ILE A 90 -5.36 -28.42 -5.10
N LYS A 91 -6.34 -28.99 -5.79
CA LYS A 91 -6.19 -29.39 -7.19
C LYS A 91 -6.58 -28.29 -8.15
N GLU A 92 -7.59 -27.51 -7.80
CA GLU A 92 -8.20 -26.48 -8.64
C GLU A 92 -8.74 -25.34 -7.80
N LEU A 93 -8.68 -24.11 -8.34
CA LEU A 93 -9.30 -22.93 -7.77
C LEU A 93 -10.51 -22.51 -8.59
N ARG A 94 -11.48 -21.92 -7.92
CA ARG A 94 -12.54 -21.19 -8.61
C ARG A 94 -11.94 -20.01 -9.39
N PRO A 95 -12.43 -19.73 -10.60
CA PRO A 95 -11.93 -18.60 -11.38
C PRO A 95 -12.29 -17.27 -10.68
N GLY A 96 -11.35 -16.33 -10.64
CA GLY A 96 -11.61 -14.97 -10.22
C GLY A 96 -12.59 -14.25 -11.15
N ALA A 97 -13.23 -13.20 -10.65
CA ALA A 97 -14.17 -12.39 -11.42
C ALA A 97 -13.49 -11.74 -12.64
N ASN A 98 -14.15 -11.74 -13.79
CA ASN A 98 -13.70 -11.04 -14.98
C ASN A 98 -14.37 -9.64 -15.06
N GLY A 99 -13.63 -8.60 -14.69
CA GLY A 99 -14.12 -7.22 -14.74
C GLY A 99 -14.11 -6.59 -16.14
N ARG A 100 -13.56 -7.27 -17.15
CA ARG A 100 -13.36 -6.71 -18.51
C ARG A 100 -14.38 -7.21 -19.51
N ASP A 101 -14.78 -8.46 -19.41
CA ASP A 101 -15.76 -9.07 -20.33
C ASP A 101 -17.06 -9.41 -19.58
N PRO A 102 -18.14 -8.62 -19.80
CA PRO A 102 -19.43 -8.85 -19.16
C PRO A 102 -20.16 -10.10 -19.67
N LYS A 103 -19.65 -10.74 -20.74
CA LYS A 103 -20.20 -11.98 -21.30
C LYS A 103 -19.43 -13.22 -20.86
N ALA A 104 -18.33 -13.05 -20.15
CA ALA A 104 -17.57 -14.18 -19.62
C ALA A 104 -18.41 -14.98 -18.62
N GLN A 105 -18.20 -16.30 -18.58
CA GLN A 105 -18.88 -17.20 -17.62
C GLN A 105 -18.63 -16.75 -16.17
N ASN A 106 -17.46 -16.19 -15.88
CA ASN A 106 -17.05 -15.63 -14.61
C ASN A 106 -17.08 -14.10 -14.60
N ALA A 107 -17.96 -13.46 -15.38
CA ALA A 107 -18.10 -12.00 -15.39
C ALA A 107 -18.31 -11.47 -13.96
N ALA A 108 -17.66 -10.35 -13.66
CA ALA A 108 -17.80 -9.69 -12.36
C ALA A 108 -19.28 -9.31 -12.11
N ASN A 109 -19.75 -9.60 -10.92
CA ASN A 109 -21.06 -9.16 -10.49
C ASN A 109 -21.05 -7.66 -10.16
N TYR A 110 -21.97 -6.91 -10.75
CA TYR A 110 -22.24 -5.50 -10.42
C TYR A 110 -23.73 -5.29 -10.07
N ASP A 111 -24.48 -6.36 -9.85
CA ASP A 111 -25.85 -6.36 -9.39
C ASP A 111 -25.90 -6.45 -7.86
N GLU A 112 -26.33 -5.37 -7.22
CA GLU A 112 -26.36 -5.26 -5.76
C GLU A 112 -27.29 -6.31 -5.11
N SER A 113 -28.33 -6.75 -5.82
CA SER A 113 -29.25 -7.80 -5.33
C SER A 113 -28.58 -9.16 -5.14
N LYS A 114 -27.45 -9.38 -5.79
CA LYS A 114 -26.63 -10.61 -5.72
C LYS A 114 -25.36 -10.44 -4.88
N ALA A 115 -25.16 -9.26 -4.30
CA ALA A 115 -23.88 -8.91 -3.66
C ALA A 115 -23.63 -9.61 -2.31
N ASN A 116 -24.65 -10.08 -1.61
CA ASN A 116 -24.54 -10.65 -0.26
C ASN A 116 -24.92 -12.13 -0.19
N PRO A 117 -24.14 -13.05 -0.80
CA PRO A 117 -24.40 -14.49 -0.66
C PRO A 117 -24.19 -14.99 0.77
N PHE A 118 -23.33 -14.30 1.54
CA PHE A 118 -23.00 -14.59 2.93
C PHE A 118 -23.26 -13.36 3.81
N PRO A 119 -24.52 -13.14 4.25
CA PRO A 119 -24.90 -11.91 4.93
C PRO A 119 -24.38 -11.79 6.38
N ASN A 120 -23.96 -12.92 6.99
CA ASN A 120 -23.50 -12.94 8.36
C ASN A 120 -22.01 -12.67 8.44
N LEU A 121 -21.64 -11.52 8.98
CA LEU A 121 -20.24 -11.18 9.26
C LEU A 121 -19.84 -11.72 10.66
N PRO A 122 -18.56 -12.06 10.88
CA PRO A 122 -18.02 -12.29 12.22
C PRO A 122 -18.30 -11.07 13.11
N ASP A 123 -18.73 -11.28 14.35
CA ASP A 123 -18.91 -10.18 15.30
C ASP A 123 -17.54 -9.79 15.90
N PRO A 124 -17.04 -8.57 15.69
CA PRO A 124 -15.75 -8.14 16.22
C PRO A 124 -15.73 -8.06 17.75
N LEU A 125 -16.89 -8.11 18.40
CA LEU A 125 -17.05 -8.07 19.88
C LEU A 125 -17.46 -9.42 20.48
N VAL A 126 -17.18 -10.53 19.77
CA VAL A 126 -17.39 -11.88 20.31
C VAL A 126 -16.09 -12.67 20.21
N LEU A 127 -15.62 -13.21 21.34
CA LEU A 127 -14.45 -14.10 21.41
C LEU A 127 -14.73 -15.43 20.70
N LYS A 128 -13.67 -16.14 20.30
CA LYS A 128 -13.77 -17.49 19.70
C LYS A 128 -14.50 -18.50 20.58
N ASN A 129 -14.50 -18.30 21.89
CA ASN A 129 -15.25 -19.12 22.85
C ASN A 129 -16.74 -18.72 23.00
N GLY A 130 -17.22 -17.73 22.24
CA GLY A 130 -18.57 -17.22 22.25
C GLY A 130 -18.87 -16.13 23.31
N GLN A 131 -17.91 -15.75 24.15
CA GLN A 131 -18.08 -14.70 25.14
C GLN A 131 -18.10 -13.32 24.48
N LYS A 132 -18.99 -12.43 24.97
CA LYS A 132 -19.07 -11.04 24.49
C LYS A 132 -17.96 -10.17 25.07
N VAL A 133 -17.37 -9.33 24.24
CA VAL A 133 -16.40 -8.31 24.61
C VAL A 133 -17.15 -7.02 24.97
N ALA A 134 -17.27 -6.74 26.27
CA ALA A 134 -18.03 -5.61 26.77
C ALA A 134 -17.17 -4.45 27.32
N THR A 135 -15.85 -4.61 27.37
CA THR A 135 -14.92 -3.62 27.91
C THR A 135 -13.73 -3.38 26.99
N ALA A 136 -13.16 -2.18 27.03
CA ALA A 136 -11.92 -1.86 26.32
C ALA A 136 -10.78 -2.81 26.73
N ASP A 137 -10.70 -3.19 27.99
CA ASP A 137 -9.67 -4.10 28.51
C ASP A 137 -9.76 -5.49 27.86
N ALA A 138 -10.98 -6.07 27.76
CA ALA A 138 -11.21 -7.36 27.09
C ALA A 138 -10.93 -7.27 25.58
N TRP A 139 -11.22 -6.11 24.94
CA TRP A 139 -10.82 -5.87 23.56
C TRP A 139 -9.29 -5.97 23.40
N TRP A 140 -8.52 -5.20 24.17
CA TRP A 140 -7.06 -5.12 24.01
C TRP A 140 -6.34 -6.41 24.43
N LYS A 141 -6.79 -7.06 25.51
CA LYS A 141 -6.10 -8.24 26.05
C LYS A 141 -6.44 -9.52 25.31
N ASP A 142 -7.68 -9.65 24.85
CA ASP A 142 -8.21 -10.91 24.34
C ASP A 142 -8.59 -10.81 22.85
N ARG A 143 -9.66 -10.09 22.53
CA ARG A 143 -10.26 -10.17 21.18
C ARG A 143 -9.37 -9.66 20.08
N ARG A 144 -8.74 -8.51 20.27
CA ARG A 144 -7.80 -7.95 19.28
C ARG A 144 -6.69 -8.95 18.92
N ARG A 145 -6.20 -9.70 19.89
CA ARG A 145 -5.16 -10.72 19.67
C ARG A 145 -5.69 -11.90 18.86
N GLU A 146 -6.92 -12.35 19.11
CA GLU A 146 -7.55 -13.41 18.32
C GLU A 146 -7.72 -13.00 16.87
N ILE A 147 -8.15 -11.75 16.61
CA ILE A 147 -8.32 -11.20 15.27
C ILE A 147 -6.97 -11.08 14.55
N VAL A 148 -5.95 -10.54 15.22
CA VAL A 148 -4.59 -10.43 14.67
C VAL A 148 -4.03 -11.81 14.31
N GLU A 149 -4.23 -12.81 15.19
CA GLU A 149 -3.79 -14.19 14.96
C GLU A 149 -4.44 -14.79 13.70
N ASP A 150 -5.74 -14.52 13.47
CA ASP A 150 -6.44 -15.01 12.30
C ASP A 150 -5.98 -14.30 11.01
N PHE A 151 -5.74 -12.99 11.05
CA PHE A 151 -5.15 -12.26 9.93
C PHE A 151 -3.72 -12.74 9.62
N ASP A 152 -2.91 -12.96 10.65
CA ASP A 152 -1.53 -13.46 10.49
C ASP A 152 -1.51 -14.87 9.90
N ARG A 153 -2.36 -15.76 10.40
CA ARG A 153 -2.35 -17.15 9.94
C ARG A 153 -2.97 -17.31 8.56
N GLU A 154 -4.07 -16.59 8.27
CA GLU A 154 -4.94 -16.93 7.14
C GLU A 154 -4.85 -15.92 5.98
N ILE A 155 -4.51 -14.65 6.25
CA ILE A 155 -4.67 -13.59 5.26
C ILE A 155 -3.34 -12.92 4.88
N TYR A 156 -2.66 -12.23 5.81
CA TYR A 156 -1.48 -11.43 5.47
C TYR A 156 -0.15 -12.10 5.79
N GLY A 157 -0.17 -13.11 6.66
CA GLY A 157 1.01 -13.84 7.11
C GLY A 157 1.79 -13.16 8.22
N ARG A 158 2.66 -13.93 8.87
CA ARG A 158 3.43 -13.52 10.05
C ARG A 158 4.73 -12.85 9.66
N VAL A 159 5.01 -11.72 10.27
CA VAL A 159 6.37 -11.17 10.27
C VAL A 159 7.21 -12.01 11.23
N PRO A 160 8.39 -12.51 10.85
CA PRO A 160 9.28 -13.22 11.77
C PRO A 160 9.64 -12.36 12.96
N SER A 161 9.67 -12.96 14.15
CA SER A 161 10.02 -12.24 15.39
C SER A 161 11.48 -11.74 15.41
N ASP A 162 12.33 -12.36 14.61
CA ASP A 162 13.75 -12.04 14.41
C ASP A 162 13.99 -11.27 13.10
N ALA A 163 12.95 -10.61 12.56
CA ALA A 163 13.10 -9.77 11.38
C ALA A 163 14.27 -8.78 11.54
N PRO A 164 15.13 -8.65 10.52
CA PRO A 164 16.40 -7.94 10.66
C PRO A 164 16.20 -6.44 10.92
N LYS A 165 17.17 -5.84 11.61
CA LYS A 165 17.20 -4.41 11.90
C LYS A 165 17.46 -3.59 10.63
N VAL A 166 16.98 -2.35 10.63
CA VAL A 166 17.21 -1.39 9.54
C VAL A 166 18.05 -0.23 10.06
N LYS A 167 19.15 0.07 9.36
CA LYS A 167 19.96 1.26 9.60
C LYS A 167 19.66 2.28 8.53
N TRP A 168 19.14 3.43 8.93
CA TRP A 168 18.83 4.54 8.02
C TRP A 168 20.06 5.41 7.73
N GLU A 169 20.20 5.77 6.48
CA GLU A 169 21.27 6.65 5.98
C GLU A 169 20.63 7.73 5.12
N VAL A 170 20.89 9.00 5.43
CA VAL A 170 20.52 10.14 4.59
C VAL A 170 21.55 10.22 3.46
N THR A 171 21.13 9.97 2.24
CA THR A 171 22.01 9.95 1.06
C THR A 171 22.04 11.28 0.32
N ASP A 172 21.01 12.12 0.50
CA ASP A 172 20.94 13.45 -0.09
C ASP A 172 20.05 14.35 0.76
N THR A 173 20.37 15.64 0.79
CA THR A 173 19.54 16.68 1.38
C THR A 173 19.57 17.90 0.47
N SER A 174 18.41 18.36 0.01
CA SER A 174 18.28 19.47 -0.91
C SER A 174 17.05 20.32 -0.64
N GLU A 175 17.14 21.62 -0.91
CA GLU A 175 15.97 22.47 -0.93
C GLU A 175 15.22 22.31 -2.25
N GLN A 176 13.92 22.14 -2.13
CA GLN A 176 12.99 21.99 -3.26
C GLN A 176 11.84 22.99 -3.12
N LYS A 177 11.05 23.15 -4.17
CA LYS A 177 9.79 23.89 -4.11
C LYS A 177 8.63 22.96 -4.44
N VAL A 178 7.61 23.00 -3.61
CA VAL A 178 6.36 22.26 -3.83
C VAL A 178 5.25 23.31 -3.93
N GLY A 179 4.79 23.57 -5.16
CA GLY A 179 4.05 24.79 -5.45
C GLY A 179 4.90 26.03 -5.15
N ALA A 180 4.40 26.92 -4.29
CA ALA A 180 5.14 28.11 -3.84
C ALA A 180 5.94 27.87 -2.55
N VAL A 181 5.81 26.72 -1.88
CA VAL A 181 6.37 26.46 -0.56
C VAL A 181 7.78 25.86 -0.70
N PRO A 182 8.82 26.50 -0.13
CA PRO A 182 10.14 25.88 0.00
C PRO A 182 10.10 24.73 1.00
N VAL A 183 10.67 23.59 0.64
CA VAL A 183 10.77 22.40 1.50
C VAL A 183 12.23 21.92 1.56
N LEU A 184 12.64 21.41 2.71
CA LEU A 184 13.87 20.64 2.85
C LEU A 184 13.55 19.18 2.62
N GLN A 185 14.08 18.62 1.53
CA GLN A 185 13.89 17.23 1.15
C GLN A 185 15.12 16.41 1.50
N LYS A 186 14.91 15.28 2.17
CA LYS A 186 15.91 14.26 2.46
C LYS A 186 15.58 13.00 1.66
N ARG A 187 16.58 12.42 0.99
CA ARG A 187 16.51 11.07 0.42
C ARG A 187 17.27 10.12 1.33
N LEU A 188 16.68 8.97 1.60
CA LEU A 188 17.23 7.99 2.54
C LEU A 188 17.22 6.59 1.95
N VAL A 189 18.18 5.79 2.43
CA VAL A 189 18.20 4.34 2.22
C VAL A 189 18.25 3.67 3.59
N GLY A 190 17.22 2.87 3.88
CA GLY A 190 17.18 1.98 5.03
C GLY A 190 17.89 0.66 4.70
N ARG A 191 19.13 0.52 5.10
CA ARG A 191 19.89 -0.73 4.89
C ARG A 191 19.45 -1.78 5.88
N VAL A 192 18.87 -2.84 5.36
CA VAL A 192 18.45 -3.99 6.17
C VAL A 192 19.69 -4.85 6.48
N ASP A 193 19.84 -5.24 7.74
CA ASP A 193 20.91 -6.15 8.15
C ASP A 193 20.73 -7.51 7.46
N ASN A 194 21.70 -7.89 6.65
CA ASN A 194 21.70 -9.15 5.90
C ASN A 194 22.80 -10.13 6.35
N ALA A 195 23.37 -9.93 7.53
CA ALA A 195 24.45 -10.79 8.04
C ALA A 195 24.04 -12.27 8.13
N SER A 196 22.74 -12.55 8.36
CA SER A 196 22.23 -13.92 8.41
C SER A 196 22.15 -14.61 7.03
N TYR A 197 22.09 -13.84 5.94
CA TYR A 197 22.04 -14.33 4.56
C TYR A 197 22.54 -13.26 3.57
N PRO A 198 23.88 -13.10 3.41
CA PRO A 198 24.48 -12.04 2.59
C PRO A 198 24.15 -12.11 1.09
N ALA A 199 23.59 -13.22 0.60
CA ALA A 199 23.18 -13.38 -0.80
C ALA A 199 22.02 -12.42 -1.20
N ILE A 200 21.28 -11.86 -0.23
CA ILE A 200 20.22 -10.89 -0.47
C ILE A 200 20.56 -9.58 0.23
N SER A 201 20.46 -8.47 -0.49
CA SER A 201 20.57 -7.11 0.05
C SER A 201 19.26 -6.35 -0.18
N VAL A 202 18.76 -5.70 0.88
CA VAL A 202 17.54 -4.89 0.84
C VAL A 202 17.88 -3.46 1.28
N GLY A 203 17.53 -2.49 0.44
CA GLY A 203 17.72 -1.07 0.70
C GLY A 203 16.40 -0.31 0.52
N ILE A 204 15.71 -0.05 1.64
CA ILE A 204 14.41 0.64 1.65
C ILE A 204 14.59 2.09 1.23
N GLN A 205 13.93 2.49 0.14
CA GLN A 205 14.00 3.86 -0.36
C GLN A 205 12.89 4.72 0.27
N LEU A 206 13.29 5.82 0.88
CA LEU A 206 12.40 6.77 1.54
C LEU A 206 12.81 8.20 1.17
N THR A 207 11.82 9.01 0.82
CA THR A 207 11.98 10.46 0.67
C THR A 207 11.14 11.14 1.74
N VAL A 208 11.69 12.13 2.44
CA VAL A 208 10.98 12.94 3.45
C VAL A 208 11.17 14.40 3.10
N ALA A 209 10.09 15.18 3.13
CA ALA A 209 10.13 16.60 2.91
C ALA A 209 9.34 17.36 3.98
N THR A 210 9.96 18.37 4.54
CA THR A 210 9.34 19.26 5.55
C THR A 210 9.45 20.71 5.11
N PRO A 211 8.49 21.60 5.44
CA PRO A 211 8.60 23.02 5.10
C PRO A 211 9.92 23.61 5.63
N ALA A 212 10.68 24.28 4.75
CA ALA A 212 12.00 24.83 5.11
C ALA A 212 11.93 25.90 6.23
N ALA A 213 10.80 26.59 6.33
CA ALA A 213 10.57 27.61 7.38
C ALA A 213 10.07 27.01 8.72
N ALA A 214 9.92 25.68 8.83
CA ALA A 214 9.45 25.07 10.07
C ALA A 214 10.48 25.23 11.19
N THR A 215 10.07 25.82 12.31
CA THR A 215 10.91 26.04 13.49
C THR A 215 10.77 24.95 14.55
N ARG A 216 9.87 23.99 14.31
CA ARG A 216 9.57 22.85 15.21
C ARG A 216 9.19 21.62 14.40
N PRO A 217 9.19 20.42 15.01
CA PRO A 217 8.77 19.21 14.32
C PRO A 217 7.34 19.32 13.75
N VAL A 218 7.13 18.85 12.50
CA VAL A 218 5.85 18.93 11.81
C VAL A 218 5.19 17.56 11.66
N PRO A 219 3.85 17.49 11.62
CA PRO A 219 3.15 16.27 11.20
C PRO A 219 3.50 15.94 9.76
N ILE A 220 3.50 14.65 9.42
CA ILE A 220 3.71 14.20 8.04
C ILE A 220 2.69 13.13 7.65
N ILE A 221 2.46 13.01 6.34
CA ILE A 221 1.75 11.86 5.76
C ILE A 221 2.76 11.03 4.95
N LEU A 222 2.87 9.74 5.28
CA LEU A 222 3.68 8.76 4.58
C LEU A 222 2.82 8.09 3.50
N GLU A 223 3.21 8.24 2.23
CA GLU A 223 2.58 7.59 1.09
C GLU A 223 3.38 6.36 0.66
N PHE A 224 2.69 5.28 0.33
CA PHE A 224 3.24 4.21 -0.50
C PHE A 224 3.24 4.65 -1.96
N GLY A 225 4.40 5.06 -2.48
CA GLY A 225 4.53 5.63 -3.82
C GLY A 225 4.64 4.58 -4.95
N PHE A 226 4.06 4.89 -6.12
CA PHE A 226 4.10 4.03 -7.31
C PHE A 226 5.41 4.12 -8.11
N GLY A 227 6.45 4.79 -7.65
CA GLY A 227 7.67 4.99 -8.44
C GLY A 227 8.95 5.01 -7.62
N GLY A 228 10.07 4.73 -8.31
CA GLY A 228 11.42 4.92 -7.79
C GLY A 228 11.91 6.37 -7.93
N PRO A 229 13.17 6.66 -7.57
CA PRO A 229 13.76 7.98 -7.72
C PRO A 229 13.63 8.47 -9.18
N GLY A 230 12.99 9.60 -9.38
CA GLY A 230 12.77 10.18 -10.71
C GLY A 230 11.41 9.88 -11.35
N PHE A 231 10.53 9.14 -10.67
CA PHE A 231 9.15 8.98 -11.10
C PHE A 231 8.39 10.29 -10.84
N ALA A 232 8.14 11.05 -11.90
CA ALA A 232 7.17 12.13 -11.86
C ALA A 232 5.76 11.50 -11.84
N PRO A 233 4.83 11.96 -10.98
CA PRO A 233 3.45 11.54 -11.08
C PRO A 233 2.95 11.84 -12.51
N PRO A 234 2.07 10.97 -13.08
CA PRO A 234 1.59 11.18 -14.44
C PRO A 234 0.98 12.58 -14.58
N PRO A 235 1.33 13.33 -15.64
CA PRO A 235 0.71 14.62 -15.91
C PRO A 235 -0.78 14.38 -16.20
N GLY A 236 -1.68 14.93 -15.39
CA GLY A 236 -3.11 14.83 -15.64
C GLY A 236 -3.99 14.52 -14.45
N GLY A 237 -3.49 14.62 -13.24
CA GLY A 237 -4.39 14.82 -12.09
C GLY A 237 -5.17 16.11 -12.33
N GLN A 238 -6.49 16.01 -12.31
CA GLN A 238 -7.44 17.10 -12.54
C GLN A 238 -6.94 18.40 -11.89
N GLY A 239 -6.60 19.38 -12.69
CA GLY A 239 -6.16 20.77 -12.52
C GLY A 239 -6.24 21.43 -11.12
N GLY A 240 -5.60 20.84 -10.11
CA GLY A 240 -5.51 21.35 -8.75
C GLY A 240 -4.12 21.14 -8.15
N PRO A 241 -3.85 21.67 -6.93
CA PRO A 241 -2.58 21.47 -6.25
C PRO A 241 -2.36 20.00 -5.92
N SER A 242 -1.12 19.51 -6.06
CA SER A 242 -0.76 18.15 -5.66
C SER A 242 -0.99 17.95 -4.16
N TRP A 243 -1.12 16.69 -3.71
CA TRP A 243 -1.31 16.41 -2.30
C TRP A 243 -0.10 16.88 -1.46
N GLN A 244 1.11 16.78 -2.00
CA GLN A 244 2.32 17.31 -1.36
C GLN A 244 2.23 18.84 -1.19
N GLN A 245 1.72 19.54 -2.22
CA GLN A 245 1.53 20.98 -2.14
C GLN A 245 0.51 21.35 -1.08
N GLN A 246 -0.62 20.65 -1.02
CA GLN A 246 -1.66 20.89 -0.01
C GLN A 246 -1.14 20.67 1.42
N LEU A 247 -0.27 19.67 1.65
CA LEU A 247 0.39 19.45 2.93
C LEU A 247 1.38 20.58 3.26
N ALA A 248 2.24 20.93 2.31
CA ALA A 248 3.27 21.97 2.50
C ALA A 248 2.65 23.35 2.78
N GLU A 249 1.58 23.72 2.06
CA GLU A 249 0.82 24.96 2.30
C GLU A 249 0.17 24.98 3.69
N LYS A 250 -0.13 23.81 4.24
CA LYS A 250 -0.66 23.65 5.61
C LYS A 250 0.44 23.68 6.69
N GLY A 251 1.71 23.76 6.29
CA GLY A 251 2.85 23.68 7.20
C GLY A 251 3.17 22.27 7.66
N TRP A 252 2.62 21.24 6.98
CA TRP A 252 2.91 19.84 7.22
C TRP A 252 3.94 19.30 6.22
N GLY A 253 4.65 18.26 6.61
CA GLY A 253 5.54 17.55 5.72
C GLY A 253 4.85 16.34 5.04
N TYR A 254 5.60 15.70 4.17
CA TYR A 254 5.21 14.44 3.54
C TYR A 254 6.40 13.50 3.44
N ALA A 255 6.12 12.23 3.32
CA ALA A 255 7.12 11.22 3.00
C ALA A 255 6.58 10.26 1.94
N VAL A 256 7.49 9.70 1.13
CA VAL A 256 7.18 8.68 0.12
C VAL A 256 8.13 7.51 0.31
N ILE A 257 7.58 6.33 0.57
CA ILE A 257 8.31 5.07 0.62
C ILE A 257 8.06 4.27 -0.65
N VAL A 258 9.09 3.61 -1.19
CA VAL A 258 9.00 2.81 -2.41
C VAL A 258 8.78 1.34 -2.04
N PRO A 259 7.56 0.77 -2.18
CA PRO A 259 7.27 -0.59 -1.76
C PRO A 259 8.14 -1.65 -2.43
N ASN A 260 8.43 -1.50 -3.72
CA ASN A 260 9.28 -2.44 -4.47
C ASN A 260 10.74 -2.48 -3.98
N SER A 261 11.20 -1.47 -3.22
CA SER A 261 12.52 -1.48 -2.58
C SER A 261 12.56 -2.35 -1.32
N ILE A 262 11.40 -2.72 -0.78
CA ILE A 262 11.21 -3.59 0.37
C ILE A 262 10.99 -5.04 -0.11
N GLN A 263 9.97 -5.20 -0.96
CA GLN A 263 9.53 -6.46 -1.53
C GLN A 263 8.93 -6.20 -2.91
N ALA A 264 9.35 -6.98 -3.91
CA ALA A 264 8.78 -6.89 -5.25
C ALA A 264 7.27 -7.18 -5.26
N ASP A 265 6.54 -6.49 -6.12
CA ASP A 265 5.11 -6.71 -6.41
C ASP A 265 4.94 -7.83 -7.45
N ASP A 266 5.53 -8.98 -7.15
CA ASP A 266 5.54 -10.16 -8.04
C ASP A 266 5.80 -11.43 -7.23
N GLY A 267 5.08 -12.52 -7.55
CA GLY A 267 5.27 -13.84 -6.95
C GLY A 267 6.68 -14.41 -7.16
N ALA A 268 7.34 -14.12 -8.28
CA ALA A 268 8.72 -14.54 -8.52
C ALA A 268 9.74 -13.81 -7.62
N GLY A 269 9.33 -12.75 -6.96
CA GLY A 269 10.14 -12.00 -6.00
C GLY A 269 10.11 -12.52 -4.57
N LEU A 270 9.29 -13.52 -4.24
CA LEU A 270 9.07 -13.96 -2.85
C LEU A 270 10.27 -14.66 -2.20
N THR A 271 11.20 -15.18 -3.00
CA THR A 271 12.49 -15.71 -2.53
C THR A 271 13.59 -14.62 -2.49
N LYS A 272 13.23 -13.37 -2.73
CA LYS A 272 14.09 -12.17 -2.75
C LYS A 272 13.48 -11.09 -1.86
N GLY A 273 14.06 -9.88 -1.86
CA GLY A 273 13.58 -8.79 -1.00
C GLY A 273 13.61 -9.18 0.47
N ILE A 274 12.79 -8.51 1.28
CA ILE A 274 12.80 -8.76 2.74
C ILE A 274 12.26 -10.15 3.10
N ILE A 275 11.27 -10.66 2.35
CA ILE A 275 10.71 -11.99 2.58
C ILE A 275 11.79 -13.04 2.35
N GLY A 276 12.46 -12.98 1.19
CA GLY A 276 13.53 -13.92 0.86
C GLY A 276 14.75 -13.79 1.80
N LEU A 277 15.08 -12.58 2.27
CA LEU A 277 16.16 -12.39 3.25
C LEU A 277 15.83 -13.13 4.57
N CYS A 278 14.62 -12.96 5.09
CA CYS A 278 14.18 -13.65 6.31
C CYS A 278 14.16 -15.18 6.14
N ASN A 279 13.75 -15.65 4.97
CA ASN A 279 13.67 -17.09 4.66
C ASN A 279 14.99 -17.65 4.08
N LYS A 280 16.08 -16.86 4.08
CA LYS A 280 17.40 -17.28 3.55
C LYS A 280 17.33 -17.80 2.10
N GLY A 281 16.52 -17.12 1.28
CA GLY A 281 16.31 -17.47 -0.13
C GLY A 281 15.39 -18.65 -0.39
N GLU A 282 14.83 -19.27 0.65
CA GLU A 282 13.89 -20.39 0.54
C GLU A 282 12.45 -19.89 0.28
N PRO A 283 11.61 -20.72 -0.39
CA PRO A 283 10.21 -20.42 -0.60
C PRO A 283 9.43 -20.32 0.71
N ARG A 284 8.40 -19.46 0.74
CA ARG A 284 7.55 -19.22 1.91
C ARG A 284 6.84 -20.49 2.42
N LYS A 285 6.64 -20.54 3.75
CA LYS A 285 5.64 -21.41 4.38
C LYS A 285 4.24 -20.86 4.15
N LEU A 286 3.23 -21.60 4.55
CA LEU A 286 1.83 -21.27 4.30
C LEU A 286 1.34 -20.03 5.08
N ASP A 287 1.91 -19.77 6.25
CA ASP A 287 1.60 -18.62 7.11
C ASP A 287 2.72 -17.55 7.16
N ASP A 288 3.73 -17.68 6.31
CA ASP A 288 4.71 -16.61 6.12
C ASP A 288 4.05 -15.40 5.44
N TRP A 289 4.56 -14.22 5.76
CA TRP A 289 4.03 -12.96 5.27
C TRP A 289 4.00 -12.81 3.76
N GLY A 290 2.95 -12.11 3.27
CA GLY A 290 2.84 -11.66 1.90
C GLY A 290 3.44 -10.27 1.70
N ALA A 291 3.44 -9.81 0.46
CA ALA A 291 4.00 -8.51 0.09
C ALA A 291 3.28 -7.34 0.79
N LEU A 292 1.95 -7.40 0.99
CA LEU A 292 1.21 -6.36 1.74
C LEU A 292 1.74 -6.19 3.16
N ARG A 293 2.01 -7.31 3.84
CA ARG A 293 2.53 -7.32 5.20
C ARG A 293 4.00 -6.86 5.24
N ALA A 294 4.78 -7.20 4.21
CA ALA A 294 6.17 -6.77 4.05
C ALA A 294 6.25 -5.25 3.79
N TRP A 295 5.38 -4.69 2.96
CA TRP A 295 5.32 -3.24 2.75
C TRP A 295 4.89 -2.51 4.02
N ALA A 296 3.89 -3.03 4.75
CA ALA A 296 3.48 -2.49 6.05
C ALA A 296 4.64 -2.51 7.07
N TRP A 297 5.43 -3.60 7.11
CA TRP A 297 6.65 -3.68 7.93
C TRP A 297 7.64 -2.58 7.54
N GLY A 298 7.88 -2.36 6.24
CA GLY A 298 8.78 -1.31 5.78
C GLY A 298 8.32 0.09 6.20
N ALA A 299 7.00 0.36 6.17
CA ALA A 299 6.44 1.62 6.68
C ALA A 299 6.65 1.77 8.20
N SER A 300 6.56 0.68 8.97
CA SER A 300 6.91 0.68 10.39
C SER A 300 8.40 0.99 10.63
N ARG A 301 9.28 0.54 9.72
CA ARG A 301 10.72 0.92 9.79
C ARG A 301 10.94 2.40 9.48
N ALA A 302 10.11 3.00 8.60
CA ALA A 302 10.15 4.44 8.38
C ALA A 302 9.74 5.22 9.65
N LEU A 303 8.77 4.73 10.43
CA LEU A 303 8.44 5.31 11.74
C LEU A 303 9.62 5.29 12.70
N ASP A 304 10.42 4.21 12.71
CA ASP A 304 11.62 4.15 13.55
C ASP A 304 12.62 5.28 13.18
N TYR A 305 12.73 5.62 11.89
CA TYR A 305 13.52 6.78 11.46
C TYR A 305 12.89 8.10 11.92
N PHE A 306 11.57 8.27 11.75
CA PHE A 306 10.88 9.51 12.12
C PHE A 306 11.00 9.82 13.62
N GLU A 307 11.08 8.81 14.48
CA GLU A 307 11.35 8.98 15.92
C GLU A 307 12.72 9.62 16.19
N THR A 308 13.65 9.52 15.23
CA THR A 308 15.01 10.11 15.35
C THR A 308 15.14 11.45 14.60
N ASP A 309 14.25 11.76 13.67
CA ASP A 309 14.32 12.96 12.85
C ASP A 309 13.65 14.17 13.54
N LYS A 310 14.47 15.12 13.99
CA LYS A 310 14.01 16.32 14.72
C LYS A 310 13.08 17.23 13.91
N SER A 311 13.00 17.08 12.59
CA SER A 311 12.09 17.85 11.75
C SER A 311 10.68 17.26 11.69
N VAL A 312 10.49 16.00 12.14
CA VAL A 312 9.23 15.27 12.10
C VAL A 312 8.65 15.07 13.49
N ASP A 313 7.36 15.34 13.67
CA ASP A 313 6.63 14.91 14.85
C ASP A 313 6.17 13.45 14.68
N ALA A 314 6.96 12.53 15.21
CA ALA A 314 6.71 11.10 15.08
C ALA A 314 5.38 10.61 15.72
N LYS A 315 4.75 11.43 16.58
CA LYS A 315 3.43 11.12 17.15
C LYS A 315 2.28 11.56 16.23
N ARG A 316 2.58 12.30 15.16
CA ARG A 316 1.62 12.83 14.20
C ARG A 316 1.97 12.40 12.77
N VAL A 317 2.27 11.12 12.60
CA VAL A 317 2.53 10.51 11.29
C VAL A 317 1.27 9.81 10.81
N GLY A 318 0.72 10.26 9.68
CA GLY A 318 -0.33 9.57 8.96
C GLY A 318 0.24 8.64 7.89
N ILE A 319 -0.59 7.70 7.41
CA ILE A 319 -0.24 6.81 6.29
C ILE A 319 -1.31 6.88 5.21
N GLU A 320 -0.89 6.89 3.94
CA GLU A 320 -1.75 6.94 2.76
C GLU A 320 -1.34 5.87 1.75
N GLY A 321 -2.32 5.37 1.01
CA GLY A 321 -2.11 4.52 -0.16
C GLY A 321 -3.35 4.37 -1.01
N LEU A 322 -3.14 4.17 -2.31
CA LEU A 322 -4.17 3.92 -3.31
C LEU A 322 -4.09 2.47 -3.80
N SER A 323 -5.26 1.83 -4.06
CA SER A 323 -5.30 0.51 -4.69
C SER A 323 -4.61 -0.56 -3.80
N ARG A 324 -3.69 -1.36 -4.36
CA ARG A 324 -2.86 -2.32 -3.60
C ARG A 324 -2.06 -1.66 -2.47
N TYR A 325 -1.67 -0.41 -2.65
CA TYR A 325 -1.00 0.35 -1.58
C TYR A 325 -1.99 0.88 -0.55
N GLY A 326 -3.28 1.07 -0.89
CA GLY A 326 -4.36 1.25 0.07
C GLY A 326 -4.59 -0.01 0.92
N LYS A 327 -4.47 -1.23 0.33
CA LYS A 327 -4.44 -2.49 1.08
C LYS A 327 -3.26 -2.50 2.08
N ALA A 328 -2.06 -2.14 1.64
CA ALA A 328 -0.87 -2.07 2.51
C ALA A 328 -1.01 -0.99 3.61
N ALA A 329 -1.63 0.15 3.30
CA ALA A 329 -1.81 1.25 4.26
C ALA A 329 -2.76 0.86 5.40
N ILE A 330 -3.89 0.19 5.12
CA ILE A 330 -4.77 -0.30 6.19
C ILE A 330 -4.10 -1.40 7.02
N VAL A 331 -3.31 -2.27 6.38
CA VAL A 331 -2.52 -3.29 7.10
C VAL A 331 -1.49 -2.61 8.01
N ALA A 332 -0.76 -1.60 7.54
CA ALA A 332 0.18 -0.85 8.37
C ALA A 332 -0.51 -0.19 9.57
N MET A 333 -1.67 0.47 9.34
CA MET A 333 -2.49 1.05 10.41
C MET A 333 -2.93 0.02 11.45
N ALA A 334 -3.38 -1.16 11.02
CA ALA A 334 -3.88 -2.22 11.91
C ALA A 334 -2.79 -2.81 12.80
N TYR A 335 -1.56 -2.93 12.29
CA TYR A 335 -0.48 -3.62 12.97
C TYR A 335 0.50 -2.72 13.70
N ASP A 336 0.66 -1.46 13.30
CA ASP A 336 1.53 -0.50 14.00
C ASP A 336 0.71 0.66 14.57
N GLU A 337 0.57 0.65 15.89
CA GLU A 337 -0.25 1.60 16.64
C GLU A 337 0.34 3.03 16.66
N ARG A 338 1.57 3.23 16.19
CA ARG A 338 2.23 4.54 16.12
C ARG A 338 1.71 5.41 14.98
N PHE A 339 1.12 4.83 13.92
CA PHE A 339 0.45 5.64 12.91
C PHE A 339 -0.76 6.35 13.51
N ALA A 340 -0.78 7.67 13.41
CA ALA A 340 -1.81 8.50 14.02
C ALA A 340 -3.13 8.53 13.25
N ILE A 341 -3.11 8.34 11.93
CA ILE A 341 -4.27 8.43 11.02
C ILE A 341 -3.99 7.66 9.72
N GLY A 342 -5.01 7.05 9.13
CA GLY A 342 -4.93 6.40 7.81
C GLY A 342 -5.81 7.06 6.77
N PHE A 343 -5.29 7.19 5.51
CA PHE A 343 -6.03 7.55 4.32
C PHE A 343 -5.99 6.38 3.33
N ILE A 344 -7.11 5.67 3.21
CA ILE A 344 -7.19 4.40 2.49
C ILE A 344 -7.98 4.59 1.19
N GLY A 345 -7.26 4.66 0.08
CA GLY A 345 -7.83 4.93 -1.25
C GLY A 345 -8.13 3.65 -2.03
N SER A 346 -9.38 3.47 -2.47
CA SER A 346 -9.84 2.44 -3.42
C SER A 346 -9.18 1.07 -3.24
N SER A 347 -9.11 0.60 -2.00
CA SER A 347 -8.29 -0.58 -1.66
C SER A 347 -8.88 -1.91 -2.12
N GLY A 348 -10.19 -2.01 -2.37
CA GLY A 348 -10.82 -3.23 -2.90
C GLY A 348 -10.64 -4.47 -2.05
N GLU A 349 -10.68 -5.63 -2.70
CA GLU A 349 -10.53 -6.96 -2.10
C GLU A 349 -9.14 -7.14 -1.47
N GLY A 350 -9.08 -7.73 -0.28
CA GLY A 350 -7.83 -7.84 0.48
C GLY A 350 -7.37 -6.52 1.12
N GLY A 351 -8.19 -5.48 1.02
CA GLY A 351 -8.08 -4.21 1.75
C GLY A 351 -9.33 -3.98 2.61
N VAL A 352 -10.04 -2.87 2.36
CA VAL A 352 -11.23 -2.49 3.17
C VAL A 352 -12.53 -3.08 2.61
N LYS A 353 -12.58 -3.60 1.37
CA LYS A 353 -13.77 -4.27 0.85
C LYS A 353 -14.07 -5.54 1.64
N LEU A 354 -15.34 -5.73 2.07
CA LEU A 354 -15.77 -6.97 2.71
C LEU A 354 -15.54 -8.19 1.81
N HIS A 355 -14.81 -9.19 2.30
CA HIS A 355 -14.55 -10.45 1.59
C HIS A 355 -15.84 -11.20 1.23
N ARG A 356 -16.86 -11.15 2.13
CA ARG A 356 -18.14 -11.84 1.97
C ARG A 356 -19.09 -11.16 0.99
N ARG A 357 -18.62 -10.21 0.19
CA ARG A 357 -19.43 -9.56 -0.86
C ARG A 357 -19.06 -10.05 -2.25
N ASN A 358 -20.05 -10.58 -2.98
CA ASN A 358 -19.94 -10.91 -4.39
C ASN A 358 -20.15 -9.65 -5.24
N PHE A 359 -19.14 -8.77 -5.32
CA PHE A 359 -19.21 -7.55 -6.12
C PHE A 359 -17.81 -7.14 -6.57
N GLY A 360 -17.62 -6.91 -7.87
CA GLY A 360 -16.32 -6.52 -8.42
C GLY A 360 -15.22 -7.56 -8.20
N GLU A 361 -14.09 -7.13 -7.62
CA GLU A 361 -12.95 -7.97 -7.25
C GLU A 361 -13.32 -8.95 -6.13
N LEU A 362 -12.86 -10.20 -6.23
CA LEU A 362 -13.20 -11.28 -5.29
C LEU A 362 -11.93 -11.92 -4.69
N VAL A 363 -12.12 -12.68 -3.63
CA VAL A 363 -11.07 -13.52 -3.01
C VAL A 363 -10.34 -14.36 -4.05
N GLU A 364 -11.05 -14.93 -5.03
CA GLU A 364 -10.50 -15.74 -6.12
C GLU A 364 -9.53 -14.95 -7.03
N ASN A 365 -9.75 -13.64 -7.19
CA ASN A 365 -8.82 -12.77 -7.93
C ASN A 365 -7.49 -12.67 -7.19
N VAL A 366 -7.57 -12.31 -5.91
CA VAL A 366 -6.38 -12.09 -5.05
C VAL A 366 -5.66 -13.42 -4.74
N ALA A 367 -6.39 -14.53 -4.63
CA ALA A 367 -5.80 -15.86 -4.46
C ALA A 367 -5.22 -16.45 -5.75
N GLY A 368 -5.51 -15.86 -6.91
CA GLY A 368 -5.02 -16.30 -8.22
C GLY A 368 -3.52 -16.02 -8.41
N SER A 369 -2.90 -16.71 -9.37
CA SER A 369 -1.44 -16.65 -9.61
C SER A 369 -0.87 -15.27 -9.94
N GLY A 370 -1.72 -14.29 -10.25
CA GLY A 370 -1.31 -12.89 -10.52
C GLY A 370 -1.10 -12.07 -9.24
N GLU A 371 -1.82 -12.38 -8.15
CA GLU A 371 -1.89 -11.51 -6.97
C GLU A 371 -1.67 -12.24 -5.63
N TYR A 372 -1.64 -13.58 -5.61
CA TYR A 372 -1.46 -14.40 -4.40
C TYR A 372 -0.25 -13.99 -3.53
N HIS A 373 0.74 -13.39 -4.13
CA HIS A 373 1.96 -12.93 -3.45
C HIS A 373 1.70 -11.81 -2.43
N TRP A 374 0.57 -11.11 -2.55
CA TRP A 374 0.16 -10.12 -1.57
C TRP A 374 -0.19 -10.73 -0.22
N MET A 375 -0.71 -11.97 -0.23
CA MET A 375 -1.29 -12.66 0.92
C MET A 375 -0.39 -13.78 1.45
N ALA A 376 -0.70 -14.32 2.62
CA ALA A 376 -0.18 -15.59 3.08
C ALA A 376 -0.58 -16.73 2.14
N GLY A 377 0.21 -17.80 2.07
CA GLY A 377 -0.12 -18.98 1.26
C GLY A 377 -1.46 -19.63 1.68
N ASN A 378 -1.80 -19.57 2.96
CA ASN A 378 -3.07 -20.06 3.48
C ASN A 378 -4.31 -19.43 2.85
N PHE A 379 -4.22 -18.17 2.39
CA PHE A 379 -5.35 -17.47 1.78
C PHE A 379 -5.90 -18.18 0.53
N ILE A 380 -5.06 -18.91 -0.19
CA ILE A 380 -5.45 -19.67 -1.39
C ILE A 380 -6.58 -20.67 -1.11
N LYS A 381 -6.70 -21.19 0.13
CA LYS A 381 -7.76 -22.13 0.53
C LYS A 381 -9.17 -21.61 0.23
N TYR A 382 -9.35 -20.30 0.38
CA TYR A 382 -10.66 -19.64 0.29
C TYR A 382 -11.14 -19.41 -1.15
N ALA A 383 -10.26 -19.63 -2.11
CA ALA A 383 -10.61 -19.74 -3.54
C ALA A 383 -10.70 -21.21 -4.03
N GLY A 384 -10.36 -22.17 -3.20
CA GLY A 384 -10.35 -23.61 -3.48
C GLY A 384 -11.44 -24.36 -2.73
N PRO A 385 -11.06 -25.25 -1.77
CA PRO A 385 -12.03 -26.09 -1.05
C PRO A 385 -12.91 -25.31 -0.07
N LEU A 386 -12.44 -24.16 0.42
CA LEU A 386 -13.19 -23.24 1.29
C LEU A 386 -13.76 -22.08 0.49
N THR A 387 -14.68 -21.35 1.08
CA THR A 387 -15.32 -20.15 0.52
C THR A 387 -15.03 -18.91 1.36
N TRP A 388 -15.45 -17.74 0.90
CA TRP A 388 -15.37 -16.50 1.66
C TRP A 388 -16.07 -16.59 3.02
N ASN A 389 -17.14 -17.42 3.11
CA ASN A 389 -17.88 -17.63 4.37
C ASN A 389 -17.04 -18.36 5.43
N ASP A 390 -16.05 -19.13 5.01
CA ASP A 390 -15.18 -19.90 5.91
C ASP A 390 -14.00 -19.08 6.46
N LEU A 391 -13.81 -17.84 5.97
CA LEU A 391 -12.81 -16.93 6.52
C LEU A 391 -13.11 -16.65 8.00
N PRO A 392 -12.13 -16.78 8.90
CA PRO A 392 -12.35 -16.55 10.34
C PRO A 392 -12.55 -15.08 10.70
N VAL A 393 -12.14 -14.18 9.81
CA VAL A 393 -12.23 -12.71 9.93
C VAL A 393 -12.72 -12.11 8.61
N ASP A 394 -13.07 -10.80 8.63
CA ASP A 394 -13.39 -10.04 7.44
C ASP A 394 -12.85 -8.61 7.54
N SER A 395 -12.87 -7.84 6.45
CA SER A 395 -12.23 -6.53 6.34
C SER A 395 -12.73 -5.49 7.35
N HIS A 396 -13.96 -5.60 7.85
CA HIS A 396 -14.45 -4.73 8.92
C HIS A 396 -13.67 -4.92 10.22
N GLU A 397 -13.17 -6.14 10.51
CA GLU A 397 -12.30 -6.40 11.65
C GLU A 397 -10.89 -5.82 11.43
N LEU A 398 -10.41 -5.77 10.18
CA LEU A 398 -9.16 -5.07 9.86
C LEU A 398 -9.28 -3.56 10.17
N VAL A 399 -10.41 -2.94 9.78
CA VAL A 399 -10.69 -1.54 10.14
C VAL A 399 -10.82 -1.39 11.66
N ALA A 400 -11.47 -2.34 12.34
CA ALA A 400 -11.61 -2.35 13.79
C ALA A 400 -10.26 -2.43 14.53
N LEU A 401 -9.25 -3.14 13.98
CA LEU A 401 -7.89 -3.17 14.54
C LEU A 401 -7.22 -1.78 14.55
N CYS A 402 -7.67 -0.84 13.71
CA CYS A 402 -7.17 0.53 13.72
C CYS A 402 -7.72 1.36 14.90
N ALA A 403 -8.86 0.97 15.49
CA ALA A 403 -9.48 1.70 16.60
C ALA A 403 -8.54 1.82 17.81
N PRO A 404 -8.51 2.97 18.52
CA PRO A 404 -9.40 4.13 18.41
C PRO A 404 -8.91 5.21 17.42
N ARG A 405 -7.88 4.92 16.60
CA ARG A 405 -7.24 5.87 15.69
C ARG A 405 -8.09 6.12 14.45
N PRO A 406 -8.10 7.35 13.90
CA PRO A 406 -8.95 7.72 12.78
C PRO A 406 -8.51 7.05 11.46
N VAL A 407 -9.51 6.62 10.69
CA VAL A 407 -9.33 6.05 9.34
C VAL A 407 -10.28 6.74 8.38
N PHE A 408 -9.74 7.29 7.29
CA PHE A 408 -10.50 7.87 6.19
C PHE A 408 -10.52 6.89 5.00
N ILE A 409 -11.70 6.37 4.67
CA ILE A 409 -11.94 5.47 3.55
C ILE A 409 -12.37 6.30 2.35
N SER A 410 -11.59 6.24 1.27
CA SER A 410 -11.77 6.99 0.02
C SER A 410 -12.03 6.04 -1.13
N VAL A 411 -12.95 6.40 -2.00
CA VAL A 411 -13.23 5.63 -3.22
C VAL A 411 -13.74 6.55 -4.33
N GLY A 412 -13.47 6.20 -5.57
CA GLY A 412 -13.97 6.93 -6.72
C GLY A 412 -15.41 6.55 -7.08
N SER A 413 -15.91 7.23 -8.08
CA SER A 413 -17.29 7.04 -8.56
C SER A 413 -17.43 5.73 -9.33
N GLN A 414 -18.51 5.01 -9.09
CA GLN A 414 -18.80 3.80 -9.85
C GLN A 414 -18.93 4.07 -11.37
N LYS A 415 -19.24 5.30 -11.80
CA LYS A 415 -19.32 5.68 -13.21
C LYS A 415 -17.96 5.91 -13.86
N VAL A 416 -16.95 6.31 -13.09
CA VAL A 416 -15.62 6.69 -13.61
C VAL A 416 -14.54 5.71 -13.19
N GLU A 417 -14.48 5.31 -11.92
CA GLU A 417 -13.58 4.27 -11.41
C GLU A 417 -14.06 2.87 -11.78
N GLY A 418 -15.37 2.70 -11.88
CA GLY A 418 -16.01 1.40 -12.06
C GLY A 418 -16.40 0.76 -10.73
N GLY A 419 -17.06 -0.41 -10.84
CA GLY A 419 -17.51 -1.19 -9.67
C GLY A 419 -16.46 -2.14 -9.09
N TRP A 420 -15.27 -2.21 -9.68
CA TRP A 420 -14.27 -3.24 -9.35
C TRP A 420 -13.88 -3.26 -7.88
N VAL A 421 -13.65 -2.09 -7.28
CA VAL A 421 -13.22 -1.95 -5.88
C VAL A 421 -14.36 -2.02 -4.86
N ASP A 422 -15.63 -2.12 -5.31
CA ASP A 422 -16.83 -2.22 -4.47
C ASP A 422 -16.91 -1.12 -3.39
N ALA A 423 -17.27 0.09 -3.82
CA ALA A 423 -17.40 1.25 -2.93
C ALA A 423 -18.33 0.98 -1.74
N LYS A 424 -19.44 0.26 -1.96
CA LYS A 424 -20.38 -0.10 -0.90
C LYS A 424 -19.79 -1.13 0.06
N GLY A 425 -19.03 -2.10 -0.44
CA GLY A 425 -18.32 -3.07 0.40
C GLY A 425 -17.28 -2.40 1.30
N MET A 426 -16.55 -1.41 0.77
CA MET A 426 -15.62 -0.60 1.55
C MET A 426 -16.33 0.24 2.62
N PHE A 427 -17.47 0.86 2.28
CA PHE A 427 -18.29 1.60 3.24
C PHE A 427 -18.81 0.69 4.35
N LEU A 428 -19.36 -0.49 4.00
CA LEU A 428 -19.92 -1.45 4.96
C LEU A 428 -18.85 -2.01 5.91
N ALA A 429 -17.61 -2.15 5.47
CA ALA A 429 -16.52 -2.51 6.38
C ALA A 429 -16.27 -1.41 7.44
N GLY A 430 -16.34 -0.14 7.04
CA GLY A 430 -16.32 0.98 7.98
C GLY A 430 -17.48 0.94 9.00
N VAL A 431 -18.69 0.62 8.54
CA VAL A 431 -19.89 0.43 9.40
C VAL A 431 -19.66 -0.73 10.38
N GLY A 432 -19.19 -1.89 9.87
CA GLY A 432 -18.94 -3.09 10.67
C GLY A 432 -17.86 -2.93 11.75
N ALA A 433 -16.91 -2.01 11.56
CA ALA A 433 -15.92 -1.65 12.58
C ALA A 433 -16.50 -0.78 13.72
N GLY A 434 -17.63 -0.12 13.48
CA GLY A 434 -18.26 0.85 14.38
C GLY A 434 -18.44 0.36 15.82
N PRO A 435 -18.90 -0.88 16.08
CA PRO A 435 -19.05 -1.40 17.45
C PRO A 435 -17.76 -1.29 18.28
N VAL A 436 -16.59 -1.55 17.68
CA VAL A 436 -15.30 -1.47 18.39
C VAL A 436 -14.93 -0.01 18.67
N TYR A 437 -15.14 0.88 17.72
CA TYR A 437 -14.90 2.32 17.94
C TYR A 437 -15.77 2.83 19.09
N ARG A 438 -17.07 2.50 19.12
CA ARG A 438 -17.97 2.88 20.23
C ARG A 438 -17.54 2.27 21.56
N LEU A 439 -17.13 0.99 21.59
CA LEU A 439 -16.60 0.34 22.79
C LEU A 439 -15.39 1.10 23.36
N LEU A 440 -14.56 1.65 22.50
CA LEU A 440 -13.36 2.44 22.88
C LEU A 440 -13.67 3.94 23.07
N GLY A 441 -14.95 4.33 23.20
CA GLY A 441 -15.39 5.70 23.48
C GLY A 441 -15.23 6.65 22.28
N LYS A 442 -15.24 6.12 21.06
CA LYS A 442 -15.07 6.89 19.82
C LYS A 442 -16.35 6.88 18.99
N LYS A 443 -16.48 7.91 18.12
CA LYS A 443 -17.58 7.96 17.15
C LYS A 443 -17.23 7.12 15.93
N ASP A 444 -18.21 6.37 15.46
CA ASP A 444 -18.14 5.67 14.17
C ASP A 444 -18.66 6.53 13.01
N LEU A 445 -19.03 5.92 11.88
CA LEU A 445 -19.60 6.62 10.72
C LEU A 445 -20.95 7.30 11.01
N GLY A 446 -21.68 6.86 12.02
CA GLY A 446 -22.99 7.42 12.41
C GLY A 446 -24.16 7.05 11.51
N VAL A 447 -23.92 6.32 10.41
CA VAL A 447 -24.92 5.87 9.43
C VAL A 447 -24.63 4.44 9.00
N SER A 448 -25.69 3.70 8.57
CA SER A 448 -25.60 2.32 8.09
C SER A 448 -25.75 2.18 6.57
N ASP A 449 -26.31 3.20 5.92
CA ASP A 449 -26.55 3.19 4.49
C ASP A 449 -25.51 4.03 3.74
N LEU A 450 -25.10 3.53 2.57
CA LEU A 450 -24.15 4.24 1.72
C LEU A 450 -24.70 5.62 1.36
N PRO A 451 -23.98 6.70 1.71
CA PRO A 451 -24.46 8.06 1.40
C PRO A 451 -24.41 8.35 -0.09
N PRO A 452 -25.16 9.37 -0.56
CA PRO A 452 -24.98 9.89 -1.90
C PRO A 452 -23.50 10.25 -2.18
N GLN A 453 -23.09 10.03 -3.44
CA GLN A 453 -21.75 10.44 -3.89
C GLN A 453 -21.48 11.91 -3.51
N GLU A 454 -20.21 12.24 -3.22
CA GLU A 454 -19.71 13.53 -2.72
C GLU A 454 -20.07 13.86 -1.27
N THR A 455 -20.92 13.06 -0.61
CA THR A 455 -21.19 13.25 0.83
C THR A 455 -19.98 12.87 1.67
N ALA A 456 -19.47 13.80 2.46
CA ALA A 456 -18.35 13.58 3.37
C ALA A 456 -18.85 13.17 4.75
N LEU A 457 -18.60 11.94 5.16
CA LEU A 457 -18.82 11.46 6.52
C LEU A 457 -17.49 11.58 7.27
N ILE A 458 -17.27 12.69 7.97
CA ILE A 458 -16.00 13.01 8.64
C ILE A 458 -16.14 13.39 10.12
N ASP A 459 -17.32 13.22 10.70
CA ASP A 459 -17.57 13.62 12.10
C ASP A 459 -17.13 12.57 13.13
N GLY A 460 -16.99 11.31 12.71
CA GLY A 460 -16.48 10.18 13.49
C GLY A 460 -14.96 9.99 13.36
N GLU A 461 -14.43 8.95 13.98
CA GLU A 461 -13.07 8.47 13.78
C GLU A 461 -12.97 7.51 12.57
N VAL A 462 -14.04 6.83 12.19
CA VAL A 462 -14.17 6.23 10.87
C VAL A 462 -14.83 7.25 9.96
N ALA A 463 -14.15 7.60 8.87
CA ALA A 463 -14.62 8.56 7.88
C ALA A 463 -14.75 7.89 6.51
N PHE A 464 -15.65 8.41 5.69
CA PHE A 464 -15.88 7.89 4.33
C PHE A 464 -16.26 9.02 3.37
N ARG A 465 -15.74 8.97 2.14
CA ARG A 465 -16.25 9.78 1.04
C ARG A 465 -16.03 9.08 -0.30
N GLN A 466 -17.11 8.94 -1.07
CA GLN A 466 -17.07 8.58 -2.47
C GLN A 466 -17.01 9.85 -3.32
N HIS A 467 -15.91 10.08 -4.05
CA HIS A 467 -15.76 11.24 -4.93
C HIS A 467 -16.18 10.95 -6.37
N GLY A 468 -16.39 12.00 -7.17
CA GLY A 468 -16.85 11.89 -8.56
C GLY A 468 -15.80 11.45 -9.58
N GLY A 469 -14.54 11.36 -9.18
CA GLY A 469 -13.42 10.97 -10.04
C GLY A 469 -13.24 9.46 -10.20
N GLY A 470 -12.15 9.09 -10.89
CA GLY A 470 -11.73 7.71 -11.13
C GLY A 470 -10.85 7.13 -10.02
N HIS A 471 -9.96 6.20 -10.41
CA HIS A 471 -9.06 5.47 -9.49
C HIS A 471 -7.91 6.37 -8.99
N THR A 472 -8.19 7.24 -8.03
CA THR A 472 -7.26 8.23 -7.47
C THR A 472 -7.72 8.71 -6.10
N THR A 473 -6.82 9.17 -5.25
CA THR A 473 -7.15 9.84 -3.97
C THR A 473 -7.29 11.36 -4.11
N GLY A 474 -6.85 11.93 -5.24
CA GLY A 474 -6.75 13.36 -5.49
C GLY A 474 -7.96 14.19 -5.03
N PRO A 475 -9.20 13.89 -5.49
CA PRO A 475 -10.40 14.67 -5.14
C PRO A 475 -10.76 14.63 -3.65
N ASN A 476 -10.26 13.66 -2.89
CA ASN A 476 -10.55 13.53 -1.47
C ASN A 476 -9.49 14.17 -0.55
N TRP A 477 -8.35 14.61 -1.08
CA TRP A 477 -7.33 15.27 -0.28
C TRP A 477 -7.82 16.49 0.50
N PRO A 478 -8.59 17.43 -0.09
CA PRO A 478 -9.11 18.57 0.67
C PRO A 478 -10.02 18.14 1.83
N THR A 479 -10.88 17.14 1.61
CA THR A 479 -11.76 16.59 2.65
C THR A 479 -10.97 15.83 3.72
N PHE A 480 -9.97 15.04 3.31
CA PHE A 480 -9.07 14.37 4.23
C PHE A 480 -8.31 15.36 5.13
N LEU A 481 -7.85 16.47 4.59
CA LEU A 481 -7.15 17.48 5.39
C LEU A 481 -8.06 18.15 6.44
N LEU A 482 -9.34 18.37 6.12
CA LEU A 482 -10.33 18.82 7.11
C LEU A 482 -10.53 17.79 8.23
N PHE A 483 -10.61 16.51 7.87
CA PHE A 483 -10.70 15.42 8.82
C PHE A 483 -9.43 15.30 9.68
N ALA A 484 -8.25 15.32 9.04
CA ALA A 484 -6.95 15.15 9.69
C ALA A 484 -6.58 16.30 10.65
N ASP A 485 -7.07 17.50 10.40
CA ASP A 485 -6.86 18.67 11.30
C ASP A 485 -7.30 18.38 12.74
N ARG A 486 -8.30 17.58 12.94
CA ARG A 486 -8.81 17.22 14.28
C ARG A 486 -7.78 16.44 15.10
N TYR A 487 -6.83 15.77 14.44
CA TYR A 487 -5.89 14.83 15.05
C TYR A 487 -4.43 15.27 14.93
N LEU A 488 -4.09 15.93 13.83
CA LEU A 488 -2.70 16.28 13.52
C LEU A 488 -2.37 17.76 13.77
N LYS A 489 -3.40 18.64 13.90
CA LYS A 489 -3.17 20.05 14.28
C LYS A 489 -2.77 20.15 15.75
N GLU A 490 -1.86 21.05 16.08
CA GLU A 490 -1.50 21.31 17.47
C GLU A 490 -2.67 21.86 18.26
N LYS A 491 -2.90 21.29 19.43
CA LYS A 491 -3.85 21.83 20.40
C LYS A 491 -3.26 23.12 20.96
N GLY A 492 -3.74 24.27 20.52
CA GLY A 492 -3.30 25.57 21.02
C GLY A 492 -2.85 26.61 19.97
N SER A 493 -2.73 26.23 18.70
CA SER A 493 -2.58 27.23 17.63
C SER A 493 -3.94 27.87 17.35
N ALA A 494 -4.19 29.05 17.92
CA ALA A 494 -5.30 29.91 17.51
C ALA A 494 -5.19 30.19 16.00
N PRO A 495 -6.31 30.33 15.24
CA PRO A 495 -6.24 30.74 13.86
C PRO A 495 -5.57 32.10 13.79
N GLU A 496 -4.38 32.19 13.17
CA GLU A 496 -3.84 33.49 12.72
C GLU A 496 -4.83 34.04 11.70
N GLY A 497 -5.49 35.17 12.04
CA GLY A 497 -6.30 35.89 11.08
C GLY A 497 -7.72 36.22 11.49
N ALA A 498 -8.05 36.28 12.80
CA ALA A 498 -9.20 37.04 13.26
C ALA A 498 -8.76 38.50 13.53
N GLU A 499 -8.40 39.23 12.49
CA GLU A 499 -8.35 40.69 12.58
C GLU A 499 -9.75 41.19 12.94
N LYS A 500 -9.82 41.80 14.12
CA LYS A 500 -10.95 42.59 14.59
C LYS A 500 -11.27 43.63 13.53
N ARG A 501 -12.38 43.45 12.80
CA ARG A 501 -13.07 44.63 12.27
C ARG A 501 -13.65 45.33 13.46
N GLN A 502 -12.96 46.40 13.91
CA GLN A 502 -13.53 47.42 14.75
C GLN A 502 -14.48 48.25 13.90
N GLU A 503 -15.56 48.62 14.50
CA GLU A 503 -16.71 49.43 14.10
C GLU A 503 -16.40 50.61 13.20
#